data_688b143258f719d4c10cadbaa8653fcb
#
_entry.id   688b143258f719d4c10cadbaa8653fcb
#
_cell.length_a   1.000
_cell.length_b   1.000
_cell.length_c   1.000
_cell.angle_alpha   90.00
_cell.angle_beta   90.00
_cell.angle_gamma   90.00
#
_symmetry.space_group_name_H-M   'P 1'
#
loop_
_entity.id
_entity.type
_entity.pdbx_description
1 polymer ?
#
loop_
_entity_poly.entity_id
_entity_poly.type
_entity_poly.pdbx_seq_one_letter_code
_entity_poly.pdbx_strand_id
1 'polypeptide(L)'
;AISVSMQTMLDLLEAQAIEKDTAVLDKFYDSVRKRASDIDNAEGRQRIIIELYDKFFKTAFPKMVERLGIVYTPIEIVDFIIHSVNDVLKKEFDRTISDENIHILDPFTGTGTFITRLLQSGLIEKKDLERKYLHELHANEIVLLAYYIAAVNIENAYHDLLGDGKEYQSFDGICLTDTFQLGETPESEQLFSEMFPQNSERVAAQKKAPIRVIIGNPPYSAKQKSTNDNAQNQSYTKLDKRISELYGKDVKTSNINTLYNPYIKAFRWSTDRLENENGGIICFVSDGGWVENNSHVGFRKCIEREFSAIYVFNLRGNQRTSGELSRKEGGKIFGSGSRTPIAITLLVKNPKIKSEKATIQYHDIGDYLSREEKLSIVRKFHSVSNEVLKWKNIFPNEHGDWLGERSDVFETFIPLEPTSKFDSLSPSFFIINSLGVFTNRDPWSYNFSKKELSVNISRM
;
A
#
# COMPACT_ATOMS: atom_id res chain seq x y z
N ALA A 1 -8.01 -23.35 -18.13
CA ALA A 1 -6.75 -23.46 -18.85
C ALA A 1 -5.67 -22.83 -17.98
N ILE A 2 -4.52 -23.49 -17.88
CA ILE A 2 -3.36 -23.00 -17.12
C ILE A 2 -2.44 -22.32 -18.13
N SER A 3 -1.92 -21.14 -17.81
CA SER A 3 -0.97 -20.44 -18.70
C SER A 3 0.30 -21.29 -18.90
N VAL A 4 0.99 -21.14 -20.03
CA VAL A 4 2.20 -21.91 -20.37
C VAL A 4 3.28 -21.74 -19.28
N SER A 5 3.44 -20.53 -18.74
CA SER A 5 4.39 -20.23 -17.64
C SER A 5 4.00 -20.93 -16.33
N MET A 6 2.71 -21.06 -16.06
CA MET A 6 2.19 -21.78 -14.89
C MET A 6 2.41 -23.28 -15.02
N GLN A 7 2.22 -23.84 -16.22
CA GLN A 7 2.50 -25.24 -16.49
C GLN A 7 3.99 -25.55 -16.36
N THR A 8 4.87 -24.71 -16.92
CA THR A 8 6.33 -24.89 -16.80
C THR A 8 6.78 -24.88 -15.34
N MET A 9 6.15 -24.08 -14.49
CA MET A 9 6.50 -24.03 -13.08
C MET A 9 5.96 -25.23 -12.31
N LEU A 10 4.76 -25.71 -12.63
CA LEU A 10 4.23 -26.95 -12.07
C LEU A 10 5.14 -28.14 -12.44
N ASP A 11 5.57 -28.22 -13.68
CA ASP A 11 6.50 -29.27 -14.16
C ASP A 11 7.83 -29.20 -13.41
N LEU A 12 8.36 -28.01 -13.10
CA LEU A 12 9.57 -27.83 -12.29
C LEU A 12 9.36 -28.24 -10.82
N LEU A 13 8.20 -27.97 -10.24
CA LEU A 13 7.87 -28.36 -8.87
C LEU A 13 7.64 -29.87 -8.76
N GLU A 14 6.99 -30.50 -9.74
CA GLU A 14 6.79 -31.95 -9.82
C GLU A 14 8.12 -32.68 -9.97
N ALA A 15 9.06 -32.15 -10.77
CA ALA A 15 10.39 -32.69 -10.93
C ALA A 15 11.24 -32.72 -9.64
N GLN A 16 10.89 -31.87 -8.65
CA GLN A 16 11.59 -31.81 -7.35
C GLN A 16 11.02 -32.72 -6.26
N ALA A 17 10.07 -33.61 -6.60
CA ALA A 17 9.49 -34.61 -5.70
C ALA A 17 8.92 -34.04 -4.37
N ILE A 18 8.21 -32.94 -4.47
CA ILE A 18 7.56 -32.23 -3.33
C ILE A 18 6.31 -32.98 -2.81
N GLU A 19 5.95 -34.10 -3.40
CA GLU A 19 4.76 -34.92 -3.05
C GLU A 19 4.66 -35.27 -1.55
N LYS A 20 5.78 -35.40 -0.85
CA LYS A 20 5.75 -35.71 0.61
C LYS A 20 5.32 -34.54 1.47
N ASP A 21 5.57 -33.32 1.03
CA ASP A 21 5.20 -32.11 1.79
C ASP A 21 3.80 -31.61 1.45
N THR A 22 3.23 -32.04 0.32
CA THR A 22 1.87 -31.66 -0.12
C THR A 22 0.76 -32.47 0.54
N ALA A 23 1.04 -33.65 1.09
CA ALA A 23 0.02 -34.49 1.74
C ALA A 23 -0.71 -33.79 2.94
N VAL A 24 -0.09 -32.80 3.56
CA VAL A 24 -0.70 -31.96 4.59
C VAL A 24 -1.68 -30.94 3.96
N LEU A 25 -1.45 -30.58 2.71
CA LEU A 25 -2.28 -29.62 1.96
C LEU A 25 -3.53 -30.26 1.34
N ASP A 26 -3.59 -31.58 1.14
CA ASP A 26 -4.73 -32.27 0.56
C ASP A 26 -6.02 -32.02 1.37
N LYS A 27 -5.94 -32.14 2.70
CA LYS A 27 -7.08 -31.85 3.60
C LYS A 27 -7.52 -30.37 3.54
N PHE A 28 -6.56 -29.49 3.30
CA PHE A 28 -6.84 -28.06 3.12
C PHE A 28 -7.54 -27.84 1.78
N TYR A 29 -7.03 -28.40 0.69
CA TYR A 29 -7.64 -28.31 -0.65
C TYR A 29 -9.06 -28.93 -0.69
N ASP A 30 -9.30 -30.04 -0.02
CA ASP A 30 -10.62 -30.65 0.09
C ASP A 30 -11.60 -29.75 0.85
N SER A 31 -11.14 -29.09 1.92
CA SER A 31 -11.93 -28.12 2.68
C SER A 31 -12.27 -26.90 1.81
N VAL A 32 -11.33 -26.42 1.01
CA VAL A 32 -11.51 -25.31 0.05
C VAL A 32 -12.51 -25.68 -1.01
N ARG A 33 -12.33 -26.83 -1.67
CA ARG A 33 -13.22 -27.31 -2.73
C ARG A 33 -14.66 -27.47 -2.22
N LYS A 34 -14.83 -28.04 -1.04
CA LYS A 34 -16.14 -28.22 -0.42
C LYS A 34 -16.84 -26.89 -0.08
N ARG A 35 -16.09 -25.86 0.35
CA ARG A 35 -16.66 -24.53 0.61
C ARG A 35 -16.95 -23.74 -0.67
N ALA A 36 -16.15 -23.94 -1.70
CA ALA A 36 -16.32 -23.26 -2.99
C ALA A 36 -17.48 -23.86 -3.83
N SER A 37 -17.80 -25.15 -3.65
CA SER A 37 -18.85 -25.84 -4.40
C SER A 37 -20.28 -25.33 -4.11
N ASP A 38 -20.49 -24.72 -2.94
CA ASP A 38 -21.81 -24.24 -2.51
C ASP A 38 -22.10 -22.79 -2.91
N ILE A 39 -21.22 -22.15 -3.71
CA ILE A 39 -21.34 -20.73 -4.07
C ILE A 39 -21.49 -20.57 -5.57
N ASP A 40 -22.69 -20.12 -5.96
CA ASP A 40 -23.11 -20.01 -7.35
C ASP A 40 -22.73 -18.68 -8.01
N ASN A 41 -22.17 -17.70 -7.25
CA ASN A 41 -21.81 -16.39 -7.82
C ASN A 41 -20.29 -16.10 -7.77
N ALA A 42 -19.81 -15.36 -8.77
CA ALA A 42 -18.41 -15.01 -8.93
C ALA A 42 -17.85 -14.23 -7.74
N GLU A 43 -18.64 -13.33 -7.13
CA GLU A 43 -18.23 -12.52 -5.98
C GLU A 43 -18.01 -13.39 -4.73
N GLY A 44 -18.88 -14.36 -4.48
CA GLY A 44 -18.74 -15.31 -3.38
C GLY A 44 -17.54 -16.21 -3.54
N ARG A 45 -17.27 -16.71 -4.76
CA ARG A 45 -16.07 -17.51 -5.08
C ARG A 45 -14.80 -16.71 -4.86
N GLN A 46 -14.76 -15.47 -5.33
CA GLN A 46 -13.63 -14.57 -5.13
C GLN A 46 -13.39 -14.28 -3.64
N ARG A 47 -14.44 -14.03 -2.85
CA ARG A 47 -14.33 -13.82 -1.40
C ARG A 47 -13.72 -15.03 -0.69
N ILE A 48 -14.09 -16.24 -1.08
CA ILE A 48 -13.50 -17.47 -0.52
C ILE A 48 -12.02 -17.60 -0.89
N ILE A 49 -11.67 -17.40 -2.15
CA ILE A 49 -10.27 -17.47 -2.59
C ILE A 49 -9.41 -16.50 -1.78
N ILE A 50 -9.88 -15.29 -1.59
CA ILE A 50 -9.21 -14.24 -0.82
C ILE A 50 -9.08 -14.64 0.66
N GLU A 51 -10.17 -15.12 1.29
CA GLU A 51 -10.17 -15.56 2.70
C GLU A 51 -9.23 -16.74 2.92
N LEU A 52 -9.22 -17.69 2.00
CA LEU A 52 -8.35 -18.86 2.05
C LEU A 52 -6.88 -18.48 1.86
N TYR A 53 -6.61 -17.59 0.91
CA TYR A 53 -5.28 -17.05 0.69
C TYR A 53 -4.76 -16.34 1.96
N ASP A 54 -5.55 -15.45 2.54
CA ASP A 54 -5.19 -14.73 3.77
C ASP A 54 -4.92 -15.69 4.94
N LYS A 55 -5.79 -16.69 5.15
CA LYS A 55 -5.61 -17.72 6.18
C LYS A 55 -4.42 -18.64 5.89
N PHE A 56 -4.25 -19.06 4.65
CA PHE A 56 -3.14 -19.92 4.25
C PHE A 56 -1.80 -19.22 4.46
N PHE A 57 -1.65 -17.99 3.94
CA PHE A 57 -0.40 -17.25 4.09
C PHE A 57 -0.09 -16.93 5.55
N LYS A 58 -1.07 -16.52 6.34
CA LYS A 58 -0.88 -16.26 7.77
C LYS A 58 -0.49 -17.51 8.56
N THR A 59 -0.95 -18.66 8.14
CA THR A 59 -0.69 -19.93 8.81
C THR A 59 0.60 -20.58 8.32
N ALA A 60 0.81 -20.64 7.02
CA ALA A 60 1.96 -21.29 6.41
C ALA A 60 3.22 -20.42 6.38
N PHE A 61 3.05 -19.12 6.19
CA PHE A 61 4.14 -18.15 6.03
C PHE A 61 3.99 -16.89 6.89
N PRO A 62 3.76 -16.99 8.21
CA PRO A 62 3.46 -15.84 9.06
C PRO A 62 4.58 -14.78 9.02
N LYS A 63 5.82 -15.19 8.99
CA LYS A 63 6.99 -14.28 8.89
C LYS A 63 7.03 -13.53 7.55
N MET A 64 6.62 -14.16 6.45
CA MET A 64 6.59 -13.54 5.14
C MET A 64 5.43 -12.52 5.04
N VAL A 65 4.26 -12.87 5.56
CA VAL A 65 3.10 -11.96 5.64
C VAL A 65 3.43 -10.71 6.46
N GLU A 66 4.06 -10.88 7.62
CA GLU A 66 4.51 -9.78 8.46
C GLU A 66 5.59 -8.94 7.76
N ARG A 67 6.52 -9.60 7.08
CA ARG A 67 7.62 -8.96 6.35
C ARG A 67 7.16 -8.15 5.15
N LEU A 68 6.21 -8.64 4.37
CA LEU A 68 5.74 -7.99 3.15
C LEU A 68 4.54 -7.08 3.39
N GLY A 69 3.97 -7.08 4.61
CA GLY A 69 2.82 -6.27 4.96
C GLY A 69 1.57 -6.65 4.16
N ILE A 70 1.42 -7.93 3.79
CA ILE A 70 0.29 -8.41 3.01
C ILE A 70 -1.00 -8.25 3.84
N VAL A 71 -1.86 -7.34 3.40
CA VAL A 71 -3.14 -7.05 4.03
C VAL A 71 -4.22 -7.02 2.96
N TYR A 72 -5.29 -7.79 3.19
CA TYR A 72 -6.44 -7.80 2.29
C TYR A 72 -7.23 -6.49 2.38
N THR A 73 -7.51 -5.89 1.22
CA THR A 73 -8.28 -4.65 1.12
C THR A 73 -9.78 -4.95 1.03
N PRO A 74 -10.62 -4.42 1.95
CA PRO A 74 -12.07 -4.56 1.85
C PRO A 74 -12.62 -4.07 0.51
N ILE A 75 -13.57 -4.81 -0.06
CA ILE A 75 -14.16 -4.51 -1.37
C ILE A 75 -14.78 -3.12 -1.38
N GLU A 76 -15.39 -2.68 -0.28
CA GLU A 76 -15.99 -1.36 -0.14
C GLU A 76 -14.98 -0.23 -0.36
N ILE A 77 -13.75 -0.42 0.08
CA ILE A 77 -12.67 0.54 -0.12
C ILE A 77 -12.18 0.53 -1.56
N VAL A 78 -12.04 -0.67 -2.14
CA VAL A 78 -11.61 -0.83 -3.54
C VAL A 78 -12.61 -0.17 -4.48
N ASP A 79 -13.91 -0.45 -4.30
CA ASP A 79 -14.98 0.13 -5.11
C ASP A 79 -15.01 1.66 -4.97
N PHE A 80 -14.91 2.18 -3.74
CA PHE A 80 -14.83 3.62 -3.50
C PHE A 80 -13.65 4.28 -4.23
N ILE A 81 -12.48 3.65 -4.22
CA ILE A 81 -11.30 4.14 -4.94
C ILE A 81 -11.53 4.15 -6.44
N ILE A 82 -12.05 3.06 -7.02
CA ILE A 82 -12.29 2.93 -8.45
C ILE A 82 -13.30 3.98 -8.94
N HIS A 83 -14.44 4.11 -8.26
CA HIS A 83 -15.44 5.11 -8.62
C HIS A 83 -14.95 6.54 -8.41
N SER A 84 -14.19 6.80 -7.33
CA SER A 84 -13.58 8.11 -7.09
C SER A 84 -12.62 8.51 -8.21
N VAL A 85 -11.78 7.58 -8.65
CA VAL A 85 -10.85 7.82 -9.77
C VAL A 85 -11.61 8.14 -11.05
N ASN A 86 -12.67 7.38 -11.38
CA ASN A 86 -13.48 7.64 -12.57
C ASN A 86 -14.12 9.03 -12.54
N ASP A 87 -14.73 9.40 -11.41
CA ASP A 87 -15.38 10.70 -11.26
C ASP A 87 -14.39 11.86 -11.34
N VAL A 88 -13.21 11.70 -10.73
CA VAL A 88 -12.16 12.72 -10.78
C VAL A 88 -11.51 12.80 -12.16
N LEU A 89 -11.33 11.68 -12.87
CA LEU A 89 -10.91 11.69 -14.29
C LEU A 89 -11.87 12.52 -15.13
N LYS A 90 -13.18 12.31 -14.94
CA LYS A 90 -14.19 13.05 -15.68
C LYS A 90 -14.17 14.54 -15.34
N LYS A 91 -14.08 14.86 -14.04
CA LYS A 91 -14.07 16.25 -13.57
C LYS A 91 -12.82 17.04 -14.01
N GLU A 92 -11.65 16.42 -13.90
CA GLU A 92 -10.36 17.13 -14.03
C GLU A 92 -9.75 17.02 -15.44
N PHE A 93 -10.10 15.95 -16.19
CA PHE A 93 -9.50 15.66 -17.49
C PHE A 93 -10.52 15.48 -18.62
N ASP A 94 -11.83 15.50 -18.30
CA ASP A 94 -12.93 15.18 -19.23
C ASP A 94 -12.75 13.78 -19.87
N ARG A 95 -12.30 12.82 -19.06
CA ARG A 95 -12.01 11.44 -19.46
C ARG A 95 -12.62 10.46 -18.44
N THR A 96 -12.79 9.23 -18.87
CA THR A 96 -13.27 8.13 -18.03
C THR A 96 -12.24 6.99 -17.98
N ILE A 97 -12.45 6.05 -17.08
CA ILE A 97 -11.64 4.82 -17.02
C ILE A 97 -11.73 4.01 -18.33
N SER A 98 -12.87 4.08 -19.04
CA SER A 98 -13.08 3.35 -20.29
C SER A 98 -12.31 3.91 -21.48
N ASP A 99 -11.97 5.19 -21.43
CA ASP A 99 -11.36 5.89 -22.57
C ASP A 99 -10.00 5.30 -22.96
N GLU A 100 -9.70 5.38 -24.25
CA GLU A 100 -8.43 4.97 -24.83
C GLU A 100 -7.26 5.77 -24.22
N ASN A 101 -6.09 5.16 -24.04
CA ASN A 101 -4.89 5.77 -23.44
C ASN A 101 -5.06 6.22 -21.97
N ILE A 102 -6.05 5.71 -21.26
CA ILE A 102 -6.13 5.78 -19.80
C ILE A 102 -5.54 4.49 -19.24
N HIS A 103 -4.22 4.40 -19.20
CA HIS A 103 -3.50 3.27 -18.61
C HIS A 103 -3.58 3.30 -17.09
N ILE A 104 -3.98 2.16 -16.49
CA ILE A 104 -4.20 2.00 -15.06
C ILE A 104 -3.21 0.98 -14.51
N LEU A 105 -2.53 1.32 -13.44
CA LEU A 105 -1.54 0.46 -12.79
C LEU A 105 -1.91 0.24 -11.31
N ASP A 106 -1.96 -1.02 -10.90
CA ASP A 106 -1.87 -1.44 -9.50
C ASP A 106 -0.44 -1.93 -9.21
N PRO A 107 0.40 -1.12 -8.56
CA PRO A 107 1.80 -1.47 -8.34
C PRO A 107 2.04 -2.43 -7.17
N PHE A 108 0.98 -2.81 -6.42
CA PHE A 108 1.02 -3.67 -5.24
C PHE A 108 -0.17 -4.62 -5.22
N THR A 109 -0.30 -5.38 -6.29
CA THR A 109 -1.52 -6.08 -6.73
C THR A 109 -2.04 -7.11 -5.73
N GLY A 110 -1.16 -7.78 -4.98
CA GLY A 110 -1.56 -8.86 -4.09
C GLY A 110 -2.30 -9.96 -4.86
N THR A 111 -3.55 -10.20 -4.50
CA THR A 111 -4.40 -11.21 -5.16
C THR A 111 -5.20 -10.68 -6.36
N GLY A 112 -4.89 -9.47 -6.85
CA GLY A 112 -5.55 -8.90 -8.04
C GLY A 112 -6.86 -8.17 -7.75
N THR A 113 -7.17 -7.86 -6.50
CA THR A 113 -8.50 -7.34 -6.11
C THR A 113 -8.85 -6.03 -6.83
N PHE A 114 -7.92 -5.06 -6.94
CA PHE A 114 -8.20 -3.79 -7.61
C PHE A 114 -8.53 -3.98 -9.09
N ILE A 115 -7.72 -4.74 -9.83
CA ILE A 115 -7.95 -4.96 -11.27
C ILE A 115 -9.21 -5.80 -11.50
N THR A 116 -9.44 -6.84 -10.69
CA THR A 116 -10.66 -7.66 -10.77
C THR A 116 -11.92 -6.84 -10.53
N ARG A 117 -11.93 -6.02 -9.46
CA ARG A 117 -13.08 -5.14 -9.15
C ARG A 117 -13.26 -4.05 -10.20
N LEU A 118 -12.18 -3.54 -10.78
CA LEU A 118 -12.24 -2.58 -11.87
C LEU A 118 -12.95 -3.18 -13.10
N LEU A 119 -12.61 -4.40 -13.50
CA LEU A 119 -13.31 -5.12 -14.58
C LEU A 119 -14.80 -5.30 -14.25
N GLN A 120 -15.14 -5.67 -13.02
CA GLN A 120 -16.51 -5.91 -12.55
C GLN A 120 -17.32 -4.64 -12.28
N SER A 121 -16.69 -3.46 -12.23
CA SER A 121 -17.34 -2.21 -11.82
C SER A 121 -18.41 -1.70 -12.78
N GLY A 122 -18.40 -2.15 -14.02
CA GLY A 122 -19.26 -1.62 -15.10
C GLY A 122 -18.81 -0.26 -15.66
N LEU A 123 -17.67 0.29 -15.18
CA LEU A 123 -17.11 1.56 -15.66
C LEU A 123 -16.36 1.42 -16.98
N ILE A 124 -15.93 0.22 -17.33
CA ILE A 124 -15.34 -0.08 -18.64
C ILE A 124 -16.48 -0.49 -19.57
N GLU A 125 -16.69 0.27 -20.65
CA GLU A 125 -17.70 -0.07 -21.64
C GLU A 125 -17.37 -1.39 -22.35
N LYS A 126 -18.38 -2.16 -22.69
CA LYS A 126 -18.19 -3.51 -23.29
C LYS A 126 -17.32 -3.49 -24.55
N LYS A 127 -17.42 -2.43 -25.36
CA LYS A 127 -16.61 -2.25 -26.59
C LYS A 127 -15.13 -2.01 -26.30
N ASP A 128 -14.78 -1.49 -25.10
CA ASP A 128 -13.43 -1.12 -24.70
C ASP A 128 -12.77 -2.21 -23.84
N LEU A 129 -13.54 -3.20 -23.38
CA LEU A 129 -13.12 -4.20 -22.42
C LEU A 129 -11.86 -4.97 -22.88
N GLU A 130 -11.85 -5.43 -24.13
CA GLU A 130 -10.73 -6.17 -24.71
C GLU A 130 -9.47 -5.30 -24.80
N ARG A 131 -9.58 -4.08 -25.30
CA ARG A 131 -8.47 -3.13 -25.37
C ARG A 131 -7.89 -2.83 -23.99
N LYS A 132 -8.75 -2.56 -23.01
CA LYS A 132 -8.34 -2.32 -21.61
C LYS A 132 -7.58 -3.52 -21.06
N TYR A 133 -8.16 -4.70 -21.17
CA TYR A 133 -7.59 -5.92 -20.64
C TYR A 133 -6.22 -6.25 -21.25
N LEU A 134 -6.10 -6.14 -22.57
CA LEU A 134 -4.88 -6.53 -23.28
C LEU A 134 -3.76 -5.49 -23.19
N HIS A 135 -4.10 -4.19 -23.10
CA HIS A 135 -3.11 -3.14 -23.34
C HIS A 135 -3.00 -2.06 -22.26
N GLU A 136 -4.07 -1.79 -21.49
CA GLU A 136 -4.14 -0.60 -20.65
C GLU A 136 -4.31 -0.88 -19.15
N LEU A 137 -4.50 -2.14 -18.75
CA LEU A 137 -4.47 -2.56 -17.34
C LEU A 137 -3.13 -3.19 -17.01
N HIS A 138 -2.52 -2.71 -15.92
CA HIS A 138 -1.20 -3.12 -15.49
C HIS A 138 -1.21 -3.48 -14.01
N ALA A 139 -0.40 -4.48 -13.64
CA ALA A 139 -0.30 -4.97 -12.27
C ALA A 139 1.12 -5.40 -11.95
N ASN A 140 1.59 -5.16 -10.71
CA ASN A 140 2.88 -5.65 -10.24
C ASN A 140 2.71 -6.43 -8.94
N GLU A 141 3.37 -7.58 -8.86
CA GLU A 141 3.41 -8.38 -7.63
C GLU A 141 4.81 -8.97 -7.45
N ILE A 142 5.33 -8.90 -6.23
CA ILE A 142 6.66 -9.41 -5.89
C ILE A 142 6.63 -10.87 -5.43
N VAL A 143 5.48 -11.32 -4.90
CA VAL A 143 5.32 -12.67 -4.36
C VAL A 143 4.75 -13.58 -5.44
N LEU A 144 5.53 -14.58 -5.86
CA LEU A 144 5.18 -15.47 -6.95
C LEU A 144 3.79 -16.10 -6.81
N LEU A 145 3.43 -16.60 -5.62
CA LEU A 145 2.13 -17.22 -5.41
C LEU A 145 0.98 -16.21 -5.51
N ALA A 146 1.18 -14.99 -4.97
CA ALA A 146 0.19 -13.90 -5.10
C ALA A 146 0.02 -13.49 -6.57
N TYR A 147 1.13 -13.40 -7.31
CA TYR A 147 1.14 -13.16 -8.76
C TYR A 147 0.26 -14.17 -9.52
N TYR A 148 0.41 -15.48 -9.27
CA TYR A 148 -0.43 -16.48 -9.92
C TYR A 148 -1.91 -16.37 -9.54
N ILE A 149 -2.20 -16.15 -8.26
CA ILE A 149 -3.58 -15.96 -7.80
C ILE A 149 -4.20 -14.71 -8.44
N ALA A 150 -3.43 -13.63 -8.53
CA ALA A 150 -3.89 -12.40 -9.19
C ALA A 150 -4.18 -12.64 -10.66
N ALA A 151 -3.29 -13.30 -11.41
CA ALA A 151 -3.49 -13.64 -12.81
C ALA A 151 -4.79 -14.42 -12.99
N VAL A 152 -4.99 -15.51 -12.24
CA VAL A 152 -6.20 -16.34 -12.31
C VAL A 152 -7.46 -15.54 -11.97
N ASN A 153 -7.44 -14.71 -10.92
CA ASN A 153 -8.60 -13.91 -10.53
C ASN A 153 -8.98 -12.87 -11.61
N ILE A 154 -7.99 -12.20 -12.18
CA ILE A 154 -8.20 -11.19 -13.23
C ILE A 154 -8.70 -11.86 -14.52
N GLU A 155 -8.08 -12.97 -14.93
CA GLU A 155 -8.48 -13.74 -16.09
C GLU A 155 -9.92 -14.26 -15.96
N ASN A 156 -10.28 -14.85 -14.83
CA ASN A 156 -11.65 -15.31 -14.57
C ASN A 156 -12.65 -14.15 -14.65
N ALA A 157 -12.36 -13.00 -14.03
CA ALA A 157 -13.25 -11.85 -14.09
C ALA A 157 -13.46 -11.34 -15.52
N TYR A 158 -12.41 -11.33 -16.34
CA TYR A 158 -12.49 -10.93 -17.74
C TYR A 158 -13.34 -11.93 -18.55
N HIS A 159 -13.07 -13.23 -18.42
CA HIS A 159 -13.79 -14.26 -19.15
C HIS A 159 -15.27 -14.35 -18.73
N ASP A 160 -15.59 -14.17 -17.45
CA ASP A 160 -16.98 -14.08 -16.98
C ASP A 160 -17.75 -12.92 -17.67
N LEU A 161 -17.07 -11.80 -17.96
CA LEU A 161 -17.67 -10.65 -18.67
C LEU A 161 -17.82 -10.87 -20.18
N LEU A 162 -16.95 -11.66 -20.80
CA LEU A 162 -17.04 -12.01 -22.23
C LEU A 162 -18.16 -13.01 -22.51
N GLY A 163 -18.51 -13.86 -21.56
CA GLY A 163 -19.45 -14.96 -21.70
C GLY A 163 -18.87 -16.20 -22.38
N ASP A 164 -19.70 -17.25 -22.48
CA ASP A 164 -19.29 -18.56 -22.99
C ASP A 164 -18.88 -18.53 -24.47
N GLY A 165 -17.95 -19.42 -24.84
CA GLY A 165 -17.53 -19.66 -26.22
C GLY A 165 -16.44 -18.77 -26.78
N LYS A 166 -15.82 -17.92 -25.95
CA LYS A 166 -14.64 -17.15 -26.33
C LYS A 166 -13.35 -17.94 -26.04
N GLU A 167 -12.33 -17.74 -26.90
CA GLU A 167 -11.02 -18.31 -26.66
C GLU A 167 -10.40 -17.74 -25.37
N TYR A 168 -9.64 -18.58 -24.68
CA TYR A 168 -8.90 -18.16 -23.50
C TYR A 168 -7.83 -17.12 -23.87
N GLN A 169 -7.80 -16.03 -23.08
CA GLN A 169 -6.83 -14.95 -23.22
C GLN A 169 -6.16 -14.72 -21.87
N SER A 170 -4.84 -14.91 -21.82
CA SER A 170 -4.04 -14.62 -20.62
C SER A 170 -3.98 -13.12 -20.31
N PHE A 171 -3.79 -12.79 -19.04
CA PHE A 171 -3.57 -11.40 -18.62
C PHE A 171 -2.08 -11.05 -18.64
N ASP A 172 -1.60 -10.51 -19.75
CA ASP A 172 -0.19 -10.14 -19.92
C ASP A 172 0.18 -8.79 -19.26
N GLY A 173 -0.82 -8.08 -18.73
CA GLY A 173 -0.60 -6.83 -17.98
C GLY A 173 0.04 -7.02 -16.61
N ILE A 174 0.10 -8.25 -16.07
CA ILE A 174 0.72 -8.52 -14.77
C ILE A 174 2.20 -8.85 -14.90
N CYS A 175 3.02 -8.23 -14.04
CA CYS A 175 4.47 -8.46 -13.95
C CYS A 175 4.85 -9.02 -12.58
N LEU A 176 5.67 -10.07 -12.57
CA LEU A 176 6.35 -10.54 -11.36
C LEU A 176 7.58 -9.65 -11.12
N THR A 177 7.46 -8.67 -10.26
CA THR A 177 8.51 -7.67 -10.05
C THR A 177 8.38 -6.93 -8.73
N ASP A 178 9.50 -6.42 -8.23
CA ASP A 178 9.51 -5.41 -7.18
C ASP A 178 9.31 -4.04 -7.82
N THR A 179 8.18 -3.41 -7.55
CA THR A 179 7.82 -2.09 -8.08
C THR A 179 8.89 -1.04 -7.82
N PHE A 180 9.44 -0.99 -6.62
CA PHE A 180 10.44 0.01 -6.27
C PHE A 180 11.77 -0.20 -7.00
N GLN A 181 12.08 -1.45 -7.32
CA GLN A 181 13.29 -1.79 -8.07
C GLN A 181 13.24 -1.33 -9.54
N LEU A 182 12.04 -1.14 -10.11
CA LEU A 182 11.88 -0.75 -11.52
C LEU A 182 12.54 0.60 -11.88
N GLY A 183 12.79 1.47 -10.90
CA GLY A 183 13.48 2.75 -11.07
C GLY A 183 14.98 2.73 -10.77
N GLU A 184 15.50 1.61 -10.25
CA GLU A 184 16.89 1.47 -9.81
C GLU A 184 17.84 1.10 -10.98
N THR A 185 18.90 0.36 -10.74
CA THR A 185 19.92 0.05 -11.75
C THR A 185 19.63 -1.20 -12.58
N PRO A 186 20.09 -1.29 -13.82
CA PRO A 186 19.84 -2.41 -14.74
C PRO A 186 20.42 -3.76 -14.28
N GLU A 187 21.43 -3.78 -13.40
CA GLU A 187 22.17 -5.00 -13.04
C GLU A 187 21.33 -6.05 -12.30
N SER A 188 20.31 -5.65 -11.54
CA SER A 188 19.40 -6.58 -10.88
C SER A 188 18.35 -7.19 -11.83
N GLU A 189 18.19 -6.65 -13.02
CA GLU A 189 17.23 -7.12 -14.03
C GLU A 189 17.79 -8.30 -14.84
N GLN A 190 19.13 -8.48 -14.93
CA GLN A 190 19.72 -9.53 -15.76
C GLN A 190 19.43 -10.93 -15.26
N LEU A 191 19.51 -11.18 -13.95
CA LEU A 191 19.28 -12.52 -13.40
C LEU A 191 17.82 -12.98 -13.58
N PHE A 192 16.86 -12.08 -13.43
CA PHE A 192 15.44 -12.35 -13.65
C PHE A 192 15.10 -12.50 -15.14
N SER A 193 15.80 -11.80 -16.02
CA SER A 193 15.56 -11.86 -17.47
C SER A 193 15.93 -13.20 -18.07
N GLU A 194 16.96 -13.86 -17.54
CA GLU A 194 17.38 -15.19 -18.00
C GLU A 194 16.42 -16.30 -17.52
N MET A 195 15.87 -16.15 -16.31
CA MET A 195 14.94 -17.14 -15.75
C MET A 195 13.50 -16.99 -16.26
N PHE A 196 13.07 -15.75 -16.55
CA PHE A 196 11.69 -15.42 -16.94
C PHE A 196 11.65 -14.41 -18.11
N PRO A 197 12.06 -14.80 -19.32
CA PRO A 197 12.20 -13.88 -20.46
C PRO A 197 10.88 -13.17 -20.82
N GLN A 198 9.76 -13.87 -20.83
CA GLN A 198 8.44 -13.29 -21.11
C GLN A 198 8.01 -12.25 -20.06
N ASN A 199 8.33 -12.49 -18.79
CA ASN A 199 8.07 -11.51 -17.73
C ASN A 199 8.92 -10.25 -17.93
N SER A 200 10.16 -10.39 -18.36
CA SER A 200 11.05 -9.27 -18.62
C SER A 200 10.58 -8.41 -19.78
N GLU A 201 10.03 -9.01 -20.84
CA GLU A 201 9.40 -8.28 -21.95
C GLU A 201 8.17 -7.49 -21.48
N ARG A 202 7.31 -8.09 -20.64
CA ARG A 202 6.15 -7.41 -20.02
C ARG A 202 6.57 -6.26 -19.14
N VAL A 203 7.59 -6.44 -18.31
CA VAL A 203 8.17 -5.36 -17.48
C VAL A 203 8.68 -4.22 -18.35
N ALA A 204 9.42 -4.52 -19.43
CA ALA A 204 9.92 -3.52 -20.35
C ALA A 204 8.81 -2.75 -21.08
N ALA A 205 7.74 -3.44 -21.48
CA ALA A 205 6.56 -2.82 -22.08
C ALA A 205 5.83 -1.92 -21.08
N GLN A 206 5.62 -2.39 -19.82
CA GLN A 206 4.96 -1.62 -18.77
C GLN A 206 5.75 -0.36 -18.41
N LYS A 207 7.09 -0.41 -18.38
CA LYS A 207 7.93 0.78 -18.14
C LYS A 207 7.69 1.90 -19.18
N LYS A 208 7.36 1.55 -20.42
CA LYS A 208 7.08 2.48 -21.52
C LYS A 208 5.61 2.92 -21.57
N ALA A 209 4.71 2.21 -20.91
CA ALA A 209 3.29 2.51 -20.97
C ALA A 209 2.98 3.91 -20.38
N PRO A 210 2.11 4.72 -21.01
CA PRO A 210 1.78 6.07 -20.55
C PRO A 210 0.78 6.00 -19.37
N ILE A 211 1.26 5.63 -18.18
CA ILE A 211 0.40 5.45 -17.00
C ILE A 211 -0.26 6.77 -16.61
N ARG A 212 -1.61 6.74 -16.51
CA ARG A 212 -2.45 7.88 -16.14
C ARG A 212 -3.10 7.73 -14.76
N VAL A 213 -3.30 6.50 -14.34
CA VAL A 213 -3.94 6.18 -13.06
C VAL A 213 -3.10 5.14 -12.32
N ILE A 214 -2.83 5.42 -11.05
CA ILE A 214 -2.16 4.47 -10.15
C ILE A 214 -3.08 4.29 -8.94
N ILE A 215 -3.54 3.05 -8.73
CA ILE A 215 -4.42 2.67 -7.62
C ILE A 215 -3.82 1.50 -6.85
N GLY A 216 -4.13 1.37 -5.56
CA GLY A 216 -3.65 0.21 -4.82
C GLY A 216 -3.64 0.39 -3.31
N ASN A 217 -3.09 -0.62 -2.65
CA ASN A 217 -2.86 -0.68 -1.22
C ASN A 217 -1.37 -0.98 -0.96
N PRO A 218 -0.50 0.05 -0.91
CA PRO A 218 0.93 -0.14 -0.70
C PRO A 218 1.21 -0.74 0.69
N PRO A 219 2.31 -1.49 0.86
CA PRO A 219 2.70 -2.04 2.16
C PRO A 219 3.02 -0.93 3.17
N TYR A 220 2.58 -1.11 4.46
CA TYR A 220 2.68 -0.06 5.48
C TYR A 220 3.92 -0.16 6.36
N SER A 221 4.46 -1.35 6.55
CA SER A 221 5.41 -1.66 7.61
C SER A 221 6.83 -1.23 7.28
N ALA A 222 7.40 -0.34 8.10
CA ALA A 222 8.82 0.04 8.05
C ALA A 222 9.69 -0.73 9.05
N LYS A 223 9.10 -1.35 10.05
CA LYS A 223 9.84 -2.09 11.08
C LYS A 223 9.50 -3.54 10.98
N GLN A 224 10.18 -4.22 10.10
CA GLN A 224 10.30 -5.65 10.19
C GLN A 224 11.18 -5.96 11.41
N LYS A 225 10.55 -6.42 12.48
CA LYS A 225 11.26 -7.14 13.51
C LYS A 225 11.61 -8.53 12.95
N SER A 226 12.61 -8.58 12.10
CA SER A 226 13.28 -9.84 11.82
C SER A 226 14.16 -10.16 13.01
N THR A 227 13.99 -11.35 13.57
CA THR A 227 14.90 -11.90 14.59
C THR A 227 16.27 -12.26 14.03
N ASN A 228 16.47 -12.12 12.73
CA ASN A 228 17.76 -12.26 12.07
C ASN A 228 18.28 -10.88 11.69
N ASP A 229 19.43 -10.52 12.22
CA ASP A 229 20.12 -9.22 12.06
C ASP A 229 20.43 -8.83 10.60
N ASN A 230 20.13 -9.68 9.61
CA ASN A 230 20.35 -9.44 8.19
C ASN A 230 19.12 -9.01 7.39
N ALA A 231 17.94 -8.83 8.01
CA ALA A 231 16.78 -8.27 7.30
C ALA A 231 16.70 -6.76 7.50
N GLN A 232 17.66 -6.04 6.96
CA GLN A 232 17.55 -4.60 6.77
C GLN A 232 16.40 -4.30 5.80
N ASN A 233 15.68 -3.18 6.01
CA ASN A 233 14.76 -2.65 5.00
C ASN A 233 15.51 -2.59 3.67
N GLN A 234 14.94 -3.18 2.63
CA GLN A 234 15.56 -3.12 1.31
C GLN A 234 15.80 -1.66 0.93
N SER A 235 17.05 -1.33 0.61
CA SER A 235 17.44 0.01 0.21
C SER A 235 17.26 0.15 -1.30
N TYR A 236 16.61 1.22 -1.70
CA TYR A 236 16.43 1.60 -3.10
C TYR A 236 17.18 2.92 -3.31
N THR A 237 18.41 2.81 -3.79
CA THR A 237 19.39 3.92 -3.75
C THR A 237 18.88 5.21 -4.38
N LYS A 238 18.28 5.13 -5.57
CA LYS A 238 17.73 6.31 -6.26
C LYS A 238 16.47 6.84 -5.59
N LEU A 239 15.54 5.95 -5.24
CA LEU A 239 14.29 6.31 -4.60
C LEU A 239 14.54 6.91 -3.20
N ASP A 240 15.40 6.29 -2.40
CA ASP A 240 15.74 6.76 -1.06
C ASP A 240 16.47 8.12 -1.11
N LYS A 241 17.33 8.33 -2.10
CA LYS A 241 17.96 9.63 -2.37
C LYS A 241 16.91 10.69 -2.73
N ARG A 242 15.96 10.37 -3.61
CA ARG A 242 14.84 11.28 -3.97
C ARG A 242 14.02 11.68 -2.75
N ILE A 243 13.71 10.72 -1.89
CA ILE A 243 12.97 10.97 -0.63
C ILE A 243 13.78 11.89 0.29
N SER A 244 15.06 11.61 0.49
CA SER A 244 15.93 12.45 1.29
C SER A 244 15.99 13.89 0.79
N GLU A 245 16.17 14.08 -0.52
CA GLU A 245 16.29 15.39 -1.14
C GLU A 245 14.99 16.20 -1.13
N LEU A 246 13.84 15.55 -1.30
CA LEU A 246 12.54 16.21 -1.44
C LEU A 246 11.78 16.31 -0.11
N TYR A 247 11.77 15.25 0.69
CA TYR A 247 10.98 15.18 1.92
C TYR A 247 11.81 15.46 3.17
N GLY A 248 13.13 15.21 3.13
CA GLY A 248 14.00 15.37 4.27
C GLY A 248 14.38 16.82 4.59
N LYS A 249 14.35 17.74 3.61
CA LYS A 249 14.83 19.12 3.75
C LYS A 249 14.12 19.92 4.83
N ASP A 250 12.83 19.71 5.01
CA ASP A 250 11.98 20.50 5.92
C ASP A 250 11.76 19.82 7.28
N VAL A 251 12.41 18.67 7.53
CA VAL A 251 12.19 17.90 8.75
C VAL A 251 13.21 18.28 9.82
N LYS A 252 12.75 18.94 10.88
CA LYS A 252 13.57 19.33 12.05
C LYS A 252 13.61 18.27 13.15
N THR A 253 12.93 17.12 12.98
CA THR A 253 12.83 16.06 13.99
C THR A 253 13.90 14.98 13.80
N SER A 254 14.32 14.34 14.89
CA SER A 254 15.30 13.25 14.86
C SER A 254 14.77 11.95 14.24
N ASN A 255 13.45 11.81 14.04
CA ASN A 255 12.84 10.58 13.53
C ASN A 255 12.56 10.63 12.02
N ILE A 256 13.62 10.77 11.23
CA ILE A 256 13.56 10.80 9.76
C ILE A 256 13.21 9.41 9.17
N ASN A 257 13.41 8.33 9.92
CA ASN A 257 13.22 6.96 9.43
C ASN A 257 11.79 6.67 8.93
N THR A 258 10.79 7.39 9.41
CA THR A 258 9.40 7.23 8.98
C THR A 258 9.16 7.67 7.53
N LEU A 259 10.01 8.52 6.97
CA LEU A 259 9.94 8.93 5.57
C LEU A 259 10.31 7.79 4.60
N TYR A 260 11.00 6.76 5.09
CA TYR A 260 11.37 5.60 4.30
C TYR A 260 10.38 4.43 4.45
N ASN A 261 9.23 4.68 5.06
CA ASN A 261 8.14 3.69 5.10
C ASN A 261 7.71 3.31 3.68
N PRO A 262 7.41 2.03 3.40
CA PRO A 262 7.06 1.59 2.05
C PRO A 262 5.93 2.38 1.41
N TYR A 263 4.90 2.78 2.17
CA TYR A 263 3.80 3.58 1.61
C TYR A 263 4.25 5.00 1.19
N ILE A 264 5.22 5.62 1.88
CA ILE A 264 5.79 6.90 1.47
C ILE A 264 6.65 6.71 0.20
N LYS A 265 7.41 5.61 0.13
CA LYS A 265 8.12 5.21 -1.08
C LYS A 265 7.16 5.01 -2.26
N ALA A 266 5.98 4.40 -2.00
CA ALA A 266 4.96 4.20 -3.01
C ALA A 266 4.42 5.53 -3.57
N PHE A 267 4.13 6.51 -2.71
CA PHE A 267 3.75 7.85 -3.18
C PHE A 267 4.84 8.50 -4.02
N ARG A 268 6.11 8.44 -3.57
CA ARG A 268 7.21 9.04 -4.34
C ARG A 268 7.41 8.37 -5.69
N TRP A 269 7.49 7.04 -5.70
CA TRP A 269 7.63 6.25 -6.92
C TRP A 269 6.49 6.53 -7.90
N SER A 270 5.25 6.52 -7.43
CA SER A 270 4.07 6.78 -8.25
C SER A 270 4.04 8.20 -8.80
N THR A 271 4.46 9.20 -8.01
CA THR A 271 4.55 10.59 -8.47
C THR A 271 5.58 10.75 -9.58
N ASP A 272 6.73 10.08 -9.46
CA ASP A 272 7.79 10.09 -10.48
C ASP A 272 7.37 9.26 -11.72
N ARG A 273 6.45 8.29 -11.56
CA ARG A 273 5.93 7.46 -12.66
C ARG A 273 4.89 8.19 -13.53
N LEU A 274 4.16 9.15 -12.97
CA LEU A 274 3.20 9.95 -13.74
C LEU A 274 3.91 10.96 -14.63
N GLU A 275 3.53 10.99 -15.91
CA GLU A 275 4.06 11.95 -16.88
C GLU A 275 3.72 13.40 -16.48
N ASN A 276 4.67 14.32 -16.66
CA ASN A 276 4.46 15.72 -16.34
C ASN A 276 3.52 16.41 -17.34
N GLU A 277 3.58 16.04 -18.61
CA GLU A 277 2.81 16.68 -19.69
C GLU A 277 1.33 16.31 -19.64
N ASN A 278 1.04 15.06 -19.37
CA ASN A 278 -0.32 14.53 -19.38
C ASN A 278 -0.95 14.51 -17.98
N GLY A 279 -0.14 14.47 -16.94
CA GLY A 279 -0.59 14.34 -15.57
C GLY A 279 -1.27 13.01 -15.29
N GLY A 280 -2.09 12.95 -14.25
CA GLY A 280 -2.80 11.72 -13.87
C GLY A 280 -3.28 11.73 -12.43
N ILE A 281 -3.70 10.56 -11.95
CA ILE A 281 -4.27 10.37 -10.63
C ILE A 281 -3.55 9.24 -9.90
N ILE A 282 -3.23 9.46 -8.62
CA ILE A 282 -2.80 8.43 -7.68
C ILE A 282 -3.90 8.28 -6.63
N CYS A 283 -4.39 7.08 -6.39
CA CYS A 283 -5.34 6.85 -5.30
C CYS A 283 -4.95 5.60 -4.50
N PHE A 284 -4.47 5.81 -3.28
CA PHE A 284 -4.05 4.75 -2.38
C PHE A 284 -4.88 4.71 -1.11
N VAL A 285 -5.14 3.50 -0.62
CA VAL A 285 -5.45 3.29 0.80
C VAL A 285 -4.15 2.96 1.53
N SER A 286 -3.79 3.74 2.54
CA SER A 286 -2.50 3.63 3.23
C SER A 286 -2.57 3.98 4.71
N ASP A 287 -1.43 3.89 5.41
CA ASP A 287 -1.28 4.51 6.74
C ASP A 287 -1.59 6.01 6.62
N GLY A 288 -2.56 6.49 7.42
CA GLY A 288 -3.00 7.89 7.46
C GLY A 288 -2.21 8.76 8.43
N GLY A 289 -1.28 8.19 9.19
CA GLY A 289 -0.52 8.95 10.21
C GLY A 289 0.33 10.09 9.66
N TRP A 290 0.65 10.08 8.37
CA TRP A 290 1.40 11.15 7.70
C TRP A 290 0.66 12.49 7.68
N VAL A 291 -0.66 12.48 7.81
CA VAL A 291 -1.50 13.71 7.74
C VAL A 291 -1.19 14.65 8.91
N GLU A 292 -0.93 14.11 10.11
CA GLU A 292 -0.68 14.88 11.34
C GLU A 292 0.76 14.84 11.83
N ASN A 293 1.50 13.78 11.47
CA ASN A 293 2.83 13.56 12.05
C ASN A 293 3.85 14.59 11.56
N ASN A 294 4.57 15.20 12.51
CA ASN A 294 5.58 16.23 12.24
C ASN A 294 6.77 15.73 11.39
N SER A 295 7.08 14.43 11.43
CA SER A 295 8.14 13.87 10.59
C SER A 295 7.79 13.84 9.10
N HIS A 296 6.52 14.03 8.73
CA HIS A 296 6.05 14.02 7.34
C HIS A 296 5.77 15.41 6.77
N VAL A 297 6.19 16.49 7.43
CA VAL A 297 6.02 17.87 6.93
C VAL A 297 6.60 18.05 5.54
N GLY A 298 7.82 17.55 5.29
CA GLY A 298 8.44 17.65 3.97
C GLY A 298 7.67 16.88 2.89
N PHE A 299 7.11 15.71 3.23
CA PHE A 299 6.23 14.97 2.33
C PHE A 299 4.97 15.78 1.99
N ARG A 300 4.27 16.33 3.00
CA ARG A 300 3.07 17.17 2.80
C ARG A 300 3.37 18.37 1.90
N LYS A 301 4.40 19.16 2.23
CA LYS A 301 4.83 20.30 1.42
C LYS A 301 5.19 19.94 -0.02
N CYS A 302 5.74 18.74 -0.24
CA CYS A 302 6.11 18.28 -1.57
C CYS A 302 4.88 17.94 -2.40
N ILE A 303 3.93 17.16 -1.87
CA ILE A 303 2.70 16.83 -2.58
C ILE A 303 1.81 18.06 -2.82
N GLU A 304 1.82 19.07 -1.92
CA GLU A 304 1.15 20.35 -2.15
C GLU A 304 1.66 21.09 -3.39
N ARG A 305 2.95 20.96 -3.71
CA ARG A 305 3.58 21.60 -4.87
C ARG A 305 3.46 20.80 -6.16
N GLU A 306 3.44 19.46 -6.05
CA GLU A 306 3.48 18.57 -7.22
C GLU A 306 2.10 18.23 -7.78
N PHE A 307 1.03 18.43 -6.99
CA PHE A 307 -0.34 18.11 -7.39
C PHE A 307 -1.23 19.35 -7.42
N SER A 308 -2.32 19.28 -8.17
CA SER A 308 -3.32 20.34 -8.29
C SER A 308 -4.45 20.21 -7.26
N ALA A 309 -4.80 18.95 -6.91
CA ALA A 309 -5.81 18.68 -5.89
C ALA A 309 -5.44 17.41 -5.08
N ILE A 310 -5.77 17.44 -3.80
CA ILE A 310 -5.53 16.38 -2.83
C ILE A 310 -6.82 16.12 -2.06
N TYR A 311 -7.27 14.86 -2.06
CA TYR A 311 -8.40 14.41 -1.25
C TYR A 311 -7.89 13.40 -0.22
N VAL A 312 -8.21 13.62 1.04
CA VAL A 312 -7.87 12.71 2.14
C VAL A 312 -9.13 12.32 2.89
N PHE A 313 -9.52 11.07 2.77
CA PHE A 313 -10.59 10.49 3.55
C PHE A 313 -10.00 9.66 4.69
N ASN A 314 -10.00 10.21 5.90
CA ASN A 314 -9.49 9.56 7.10
C ASN A 314 -10.52 8.56 7.62
N LEU A 315 -10.17 7.28 7.61
CA LEU A 315 -10.99 6.17 8.11
C LEU A 315 -10.67 5.83 9.58
N ARG A 316 -9.68 6.52 10.20
CA ARG A 316 -9.25 6.29 11.57
C ARG A 316 -8.78 4.85 11.84
N GLY A 317 -9.01 4.31 13.03
CA GLY A 317 -8.67 2.94 13.40
C GLY A 317 -7.28 2.80 14.04
N ASN A 318 -6.72 3.89 14.57
CA ASN A 318 -5.42 3.90 15.25
C ASN A 318 -5.47 3.15 16.58
N GLN A 319 -4.86 1.96 16.62
CA GLN A 319 -4.78 1.12 17.80
C GLN A 319 -3.50 1.36 18.65
N ARG A 320 -2.75 2.39 18.34
CA ARG A 320 -1.57 2.82 19.12
C ARG A 320 -1.93 3.85 20.19
N THR A 321 -3.16 4.38 20.14
CA THR A 321 -3.72 5.28 21.13
C THR A 321 -4.31 4.49 22.31
N SER A 322 -4.56 5.16 23.42
CA SER A 322 -5.13 4.57 24.63
C SER A 322 -6.28 5.44 25.17
N GLY A 323 -7.07 4.87 26.07
CA GLY A 323 -8.18 5.57 26.72
C GLY A 323 -9.25 6.05 25.75
N GLU A 324 -9.71 7.25 25.93
CA GLU A 324 -10.80 7.84 25.14
C GLU A 324 -10.43 8.05 23.67
N LEU A 325 -9.18 8.40 23.39
CA LEU A 325 -8.70 8.52 22.00
C LEU A 325 -8.84 7.19 21.25
N SER A 326 -8.49 6.08 21.88
CA SER A 326 -8.63 4.75 21.27
C SER A 326 -10.10 4.38 21.00
N ARG A 327 -11.02 4.80 21.88
CA ARG A 327 -12.46 4.59 21.67
C ARG A 327 -12.97 5.39 20.48
N LYS A 328 -12.56 6.66 20.36
CA LYS A 328 -12.89 7.52 19.21
C LYS A 328 -12.38 6.96 17.90
N GLU A 329 -11.18 6.38 17.88
CA GLU A 329 -10.61 5.74 16.69
C GLU A 329 -11.47 4.57 16.19
N GLY A 330 -12.17 3.86 17.07
CA GLY A 330 -13.12 2.81 16.74
C GLY A 330 -12.46 1.55 16.16
N GLY A 331 -13.21 0.80 15.35
CA GLY A 331 -12.78 -0.45 14.76
C GLY A 331 -11.67 -0.27 13.70
N LYS A 332 -10.77 -1.28 13.60
CA LYS A 332 -9.76 -1.34 12.55
C LYS A 332 -10.41 -1.60 11.20
N ILE A 333 -9.94 -0.95 10.16
CA ILE A 333 -10.35 -1.24 8.78
C ILE A 333 -9.86 -2.62 8.33
N PHE A 334 -8.60 -2.93 8.60
CA PHE A 334 -7.99 -4.21 8.25
C PHE A 334 -8.04 -5.17 9.44
N GLY A 335 -8.48 -6.40 9.21
CA GLY A 335 -8.77 -7.38 10.27
C GLY A 335 -7.55 -7.84 11.06
N SER A 336 -6.35 -7.85 10.46
CA SER A 336 -5.12 -8.30 11.12
C SER A 336 -3.91 -7.48 10.65
N GLY A 337 -2.92 -7.38 11.51
CA GLY A 337 -1.58 -6.84 11.21
C GLY A 337 -1.42 -5.34 11.47
N SER A 338 -2.16 -4.47 10.83
CA SER A 338 -1.97 -3.02 11.00
C SER A 338 -2.63 -2.49 12.28
N ARG A 339 -1.89 -1.63 12.99
CA ARG A 339 -2.37 -0.87 14.17
C ARG A 339 -2.38 0.63 13.91
N THR A 340 -2.12 1.05 12.66
CA THR A 340 -2.05 2.45 12.24
C THR A 340 -3.42 2.96 11.81
N PRO A 341 -3.65 4.28 11.87
CA PRO A 341 -4.83 4.88 11.26
C PRO A 341 -4.77 4.66 9.74
N ILE A 342 -5.92 4.55 9.11
CA ILE A 342 -6.04 4.30 7.68
C ILE A 342 -6.66 5.52 7.00
N ALA A 343 -6.09 5.91 5.86
CA ALA A 343 -6.68 6.95 5.02
C ALA A 343 -6.70 6.51 3.55
N ILE A 344 -7.74 6.91 2.83
CA ILE A 344 -7.77 6.91 1.37
C ILE A 344 -7.27 8.27 0.92
N THR A 345 -6.22 8.28 0.12
CA THR A 345 -5.60 9.50 -0.40
C THR A 345 -5.65 9.51 -1.92
N LEU A 346 -6.31 10.52 -2.49
CA LEU A 346 -6.36 10.72 -3.94
C LEU A 346 -5.63 12.01 -4.30
N LEU A 347 -4.63 11.88 -5.14
CA LEU A 347 -3.77 12.98 -5.62
C LEU A 347 -4.00 13.19 -7.11
N VAL A 348 -4.28 14.43 -7.50
CA VAL A 348 -4.53 14.81 -8.91
C VAL A 348 -3.40 15.68 -9.41
N LYS A 349 -2.69 15.23 -10.44
CA LYS A 349 -1.67 15.98 -11.14
C LYS A 349 -2.24 16.47 -12.47
N ASN A 350 -2.83 17.69 -12.48
CA ASN A 350 -3.39 18.28 -13.69
C ASN A 350 -2.50 19.43 -14.19
N PRO A 351 -1.71 19.24 -15.26
CA PRO A 351 -0.76 20.25 -15.75
C PRO A 351 -1.44 21.49 -16.35
N LYS A 352 -2.74 21.42 -16.63
CA LYS A 352 -3.51 22.56 -17.11
C LYS A 352 -3.83 23.55 -16.00
N ILE A 353 -3.82 23.12 -14.74
CA ILE A 353 -4.10 23.95 -13.57
C ILE A 353 -2.77 24.56 -13.11
N LYS A 354 -2.61 25.85 -13.37
CA LYS A 354 -1.45 26.63 -12.93
C LYS A 354 -1.72 27.20 -11.53
N SER A 355 -1.58 26.37 -10.51
CA SER A 355 -1.63 26.78 -9.11
C SER A 355 -0.28 26.49 -8.46
N GLU A 356 0.18 27.39 -7.59
CA GLU A 356 1.41 27.18 -6.82
C GLU A 356 1.25 26.08 -5.76
N LYS A 357 0.03 25.83 -5.31
CA LYS A 357 -0.30 24.82 -4.30
C LYS A 357 -1.57 24.08 -4.64
N ALA A 358 -1.62 22.81 -4.26
CA ALA A 358 -2.81 21.99 -4.38
C ALA A 358 -3.96 22.51 -3.52
N THR A 359 -5.20 22.31 -3.99
CA THR A 359 -6.37 22.36 -3.11
C THR A 359 -6.41 21.09 -2.26
N ILE A 360 -6.56 21.24 -0.94
CA ILE A 360 -6.56 20.10 -0.02
C ILE A 360 -7.96 19.95 0.57
N GLN A 361 -8.56 18.80 0.34
CA GLN A 361 -9.88 18.42 0.85
C GLN A 361 -9.74 17.24 1.80
N TYR A 362 -10.24 17.42 3.00
CA TYR A 362 -10.17 16.43 4.08
C TYR A 362 -11.55 16.05 4.57
N HIS A 363 -11.78 14.77 4.75
CA HIS A 363 -12.97 14.25 5.43
C HIS A 363 -12.57 13.22 6.48
N ASP A 364 -13.20 13.32 7.64
CA ASP A 364 -13.04 12.39 8.74
C ASP A 364 -14.30 11.54 8.88
N ILE A 365 -14.16 10.20 8.96
CA ILE A 365 -15.31 9.29 8.99
C ILE A 365 -16.16 9.39 10.26
N GLY A 366 -15.59 9.93 11.35
CA GLY A 366 -16.29 10.13 12.62
C GLY A 366 -15.80 9.23 13.76
N ASP A 367 -16.29 9.57 14.99
CA ASP A 367 -15.92 8.93 16.25
C ASP A 367 -16.69 7.62 16.49
N TYR A 368 -16.11 6.70 17.26
CA TYR A 368 -16.72 5.50 17.87
C TYR A 368 -17.29 4.45 16.90
N LEU A 369 -16.98 4.52 15.61
CA LEU A 369 -17.53 3.62 14.62
C LEU A 369 -16.86 2.25 14.67
N SER A 370 -17.63 1.17 14.61
CA SER A 370 -17.14 -0.17 14.36
C SER A 370 -16.58 -0.29 12.94
N ARG A 371 -15.86 -1.37 12.65
CA ARG A 371 -15.36 -1.66 11.31
C ARG A 371 -16.49 -1.74 10.28
N GLU A 372 -17.56 -2.44 10.63
CA GLU A 372 -18.71 -2.68 9.77
C GLU A 372 -19.45 -1.38 9.44
N GLU A 373 -19.62 -0.48 10.43
CA GLU A 373 -20.21 0.84 10.21
C GLU A 373 -19.35 1.70 9.29
N LYS A 374 -18.02 1.71 9.49
CA LYS A 374 -17.08 2.43 8.59
C LYS A 374 -17.18 1.94 7.16
N LEU A 375 -17.15 0.63 6.92
CA LEU A 375 -17.28 0.04 5.59
C LEU A 375 -18.65 0.33 4.97
N SER A 376 -19.71 0.32 5.76
CA SER A 376 -21.06 0.71 5.31
C SER A 376 -21.11 2.18 4.87
N ILE A 377 -20.46 3.09 5.62
CA ILE A 377 -20.36 4.51 5.27
C ILE A 377 -19.57 4.69 3.96
N VAL A 378 -18.42 4.04 3.82
CA VAL A 378 -17.62 4.08 2.58
C VAL A 378 -18.43 3.61 1.39
N ARG A 379 -19.13 2.48 1.52
CA ARG A 379 -20.04 1.96 0.47
C ARG A 379 -21.13 2.96 0.12
N LYS A 380 -21.77 3.60 1.13
CA LYS A 380 -22.83 4.59 0.92
C LYS A 380 -22.33 5.85 0.21
N PHE A 381 -21.12 6.29 0.50
CA PHE A 381 -20.53 7.44 -0.18
C PHE A 381 -20.16 7.13 -1.63
N HIS A 382 -19.81 5.91 -1.93
CA HIS A 382 -19.52 5.41 -3.28
C HIS A 382 -18.31 6.06 -3.95
N SER A 383 -18.16 7.38 -3.91
CA SER A 383 -17.01 8.12 -4.46
C SER A 383 -16.75 9.43 -3.73
N VAL A 384 -15.58 10.03 -4.00
CA VAL A 384 -15.21 11.37 -3.48
C VAL A 384 -16.09 12.49 -4.01
N SER A 385 -16.83 12.26 -5.09
CA SER A 385 -17.72 13.24 -5.72
C SER A 385 -19.14 13.23 -5.13
N ASN A 386 -19.44 12.36 -4.17
CA ASN A 386 -20.75 12.28 -3.55
C ASN A 386 -21.06 13.56 -2.76
N GLU A 387 -22.20 14.20 -3.03
CA GLU A 387 -22.61 15.47 -2.41
C GLU A 387 -22.85 15.37 -0.89
N VAL A 388 -23.15 14.16 -0.39
CA VAL A 388 -23.31 13.90 1.06
C VAL A 388 -21.97 13.91 1.77
N LEU A 389 -20.88 13.64 1.06
CA LEU A 389 -19.51 13.65 1.57
C LEU A 389 -19.03 15.11 1.72
N LYS A 390 -19.14 15.63 2.93
CA LYS A 390 -18.76 17.02 3.21
C LYS A 390 -17.26 17.14 3.39
N TRP A 391 -16.61 17.72 2.42
CA TRP A 391 -15.18 18.01 2.46
C TRP A 391 -14.89 19.29 3.25
N LYS A 392 -13.87 19.22 4.10
CA LYS A 392 -13.27 20.37 4.75
C LYS A 392 -12.04 20.80 3.94
N ASN A 393 -12.01 22.06 3.50
CA ASN A 393 -10.79 22.61 2.91
C ASN A 393 -9.74 22.83 3.99
N ILE A 394 -8.54 22.32 3.74
CA ILE A 394 -7.37 22.49 4.60
C ILE A 394 -6.49 23.58 4.03
N PHE A 395 -6.09 24.51 4.89
CA PHE A 395 -5.12 25.56 4.60
C PHE A 395 -3.92 25.35 5.52
N PRO A 396 -2.83 24.74 5.02
CA PRO A 396 -1.66 24.50 5.83
C PRO A 396 -1.08 25.78 6.41
N ASN A 397 -0.64 25.75 7.67
CA ASN A 397 0.06 26.87 8.29
C ASN A 397 1.50 26.99 7.73
N GLU A 398 2.25 27.98 8.18
CA GLU A 398 3.64 28.22 7.77
C GLU A 398 4.58 27.03 8.07
N HIS A 399 4.26 26.23 9.09
CA HIS A 399 4.98 25.02 9.44
C HIS A 399 4.63 23.82 8.55
N GLY A 400 3.58 23.92 7.71
CA GLY A 400 3.09 22.82 6.88
C GLY A 400 2.24 21.81 7.67
N ASP A 401 1.60 22.24 8.75
CA ASP A 401 0.65 21.42 9.50
C ASP A 401 -0.73 21.51 8.85
N TRP A 402 -1.39 20.35 8.66
CA TRP A 402 -2.72 20.27 8.02
C TRP A 402 -3.87 20.22 9.02
N LEU A 403 -3.73 19.49 10.12
CA LEU A 403 -4.80 19.25 11.12
C LEU A 403 -4.23 19.64 12.47
N GLY A 404 -3.51 19.79 13.09
CA GLY A 404 -3.04 20.13 14.42
C GLY A 404 -2.07 21.29 14.34
N GLU A 405 -2.50 22.44 14.70
CA GLU A 405 -1.61 23.60 14.76
C GLU A 405 -0.62 23.43 15.90
N ARG A 406 0.65 23.60 15.61
CA ARG A 406 1.69 23.74 16.66
C ARG A 406 1.44 25.06 17.38
N SER A 407 1.59 25.03 18.68
CA SER A 407 1.57 26.25 19.46
C SER A 407 2.98 26.83 19.49
N ASP A 408 3.14 28.07 19.04
CA ASP A 408 4.43 28.80 19.12
C ASP A 408 4.88 28.98 20.57
N VAL A 409 3.95 28.90 21.52
CA VAL A 409 4.24 28.90 22.95
C VAL A 409 5.15 27.74 23.34
N PHE A 410 5.12 26.62 22.60
CA PHE A 410 6.00 25.48 22.88
C PHE A 410 7.49 25.84 22.75
N GLU A 411 7.84 26.70 21.80
CA GLU A 411 9.21 27.16 21.61
C GLU A 411 9.73 28.07 22.73
N THR A 412 8.80 28.62 23.54
CA THR A 412 9.14 29.44 24.70
C THR A 412 9.41 28.62 25.96
N PHE A 413 9.08 27.34 25.95
CA PHE A 413 9.34 26.47 27.11
C PHE A 413 10.81 26.07 27.18
N ILE A 414 11.32 26.01 28.42
CA ILE A 414 12.67 25.49 28.66
C ILE A 414 12.68 24.00 28.32
N PRO A 415 13.52 23.54 27.38
CA PRO A 415 13.58 22.11 27.01
C PRO A 415 14.11 21.28 28.20
N LEU A 416 13.68 20.00 28.23
CA LEU A 416 14.17 19.07 29.25
C LEU A 416 15.67 18.77 29.10
N GLU A 417 16.15 18.73 27.85
CA GLU A 417 17.55 18.48 27.51
C GLU A 417 18.06 19.51 26.51
N PRO A 418 19.36 19.70 26.37
CA PRO A 418 19.93 20.60 25.38
C PRO A 418 19.55 20.18 23.97
N THR A 419 19.18 21.15 23.15
CA THR A 419 18.76 20.93 21.73
C THR A 419 19.90 20.39 20.86
N SER A 420 21.13 20.55 21.27
CA SER A 420 22.31 20.00 20.63
C SER A 420 23.30 19.50 21.69
N LYS A 421 23.88 18.32 21.45
CA LYS A 421 24.95 17.77 22.31
C LYS A 421 26.19 18.68 22.42
N PHE A 422 26.29 19.67 21.54
CA PHE A 422 27.40 20.63 21.47
C PHE A 422 27.04 22.02 22.00
N ASP A 423 25.76 22.25 22.34
CA ASP A 423 25.30 23.54 22.87
C ASP A 423 25.04 23.45 24.37
N SER A 424 26.14 23.55 25.12
CA SER A 424 26.13 23.56 26.60
C SER A 424 25.61 24.88 27.20
N LEU A 425 25.28 25.87 26.37
CA LEU A 425 24.82 27.20 26.78
C LEU A 425 23.32 27.39 26.69
N SER A 426 22.60 26.51 25.97
CA SER A 426 21.14 26.56 25.89
C SER A 426 20.53 26.22 27.26
N PRO A 427 19.61 27.04 27.78
CA PRO A 427 18.94 26.76 29.04
C PRO A 427 18.11 25.45 28.88
N SER A 428 18.40 24.46 29.73
CA SER A 428 17.67 23.20 29.81
C SER A 428 17.53 22.77 31.27
N PHE A 429 16.49 21.94 31.56
CA PHE A 429 16.30 21.45 32.92
C PHE A 429 17.38 20.45 33.36
N PHE A 430 17.84 19.62 32.41
CA PHE A 430 18.84 18.61 32.68
C PHE A 430 20.04 18.78 31.74
N ILE A 431 21.24 18.66 32.27
CA ILE A 431 22.49 18.69 31.50
C ILE A 431 22.69 17.34 30.78
N ILE A 432 22.23 16.27 31.41
CA ILE A 432 22.35 14.90 30.91
C ILE A 432 20.95 14.26 30.95
N ASN A 433 20.53 13.75 29.81
CA ASN A 433 19.34 12.93 29.69
C ASN A 433 19.69 11.63 28.96
N SER A 434 19.16 10.52 29.46
CA SER A 434 19.29 9.23 28.80
C SER A 434 18.00 8.42 28.96
N LEU A 435 17.70 7.58 27.98
CA LEU A 435 16.59 6.64 28.06
C LEU A 435 16.84 5.50 29.08
N GLY A 436 17.96 5.55 29.79
CA GLY A 436 18.41 4.48 30.68
C GLY A 436 18.96 3.28 29.89
N VAL A 437 18.96 2.13 30.54
CA VAL A 437 19.42 0.90 29.89
C VAL A 437 18.29 0.35 29.02
N PHE A 438 18.49 0.39 27.72
CA PHE A 438 17.54 -0.09 26.73
C PHE A 438 18.09 -1.35 26.05
N THR A 439 17.68 -2.51 26.52
CA THR A 439 18.23 -3.80 26.06
C THR A 439 17.56 -4.32 24.81
N ASN A 440 16.31 -3.92 24.52
CA ASN A 440 15.40 -4.52 23.53
C ASN A 440 15.19 -6.05 23.71
N ARG A 441 15.75 -6.60 24.77
CA ARG A 441 15.74 -8.04 25.10
C ARG A 441 15.58 -8.27 26.59
N ASP A 442 14.70 -7.51 27.23
CA ASP A 442 14.48 -7.54 28.69
C ASP A 442 14.27 -8.95 29.25
N PRO A 443 13.50 -9.87 28.63
CA PRO A 443 13.36 -11.24 29.11
C PRO A 443 14.69 -12.01 29.21
N TRP A 444 15.70 -11.60 28.44
CA TRP A 444 17.02 -12.21 28.42
C TRP A 444 18.02 -11.48 29.33
N SER A 445 17.86 -10.17 29.45
CA SER A 445 18.81 -9.28 30.13
C SER A 445 18.48 -9.03 31.60
N TYR A 446 17.28 -9.38 32.04
CA TYR A 446 16.85 -9.27 33.43
C TYR A 446 16.38 -10.63 33.96
N ASN A 447 16.92 -11.01 35.13
CA ASN A 447 16.48 -12.19 35.86
C ASN A 447 16.79 -12.00 37.34
N PHE A 448 15.93 -12.54 38.23
CA PHE A 448 16.13 -12.54 39.66
C PHE A 448 17.26 -13.50 40.11
N SER A 449 17.62 -14.46 39.27
CA SER A 449 18.71 -15.42 39.48
C SER A 449 19.92 -15.01 38.64
N LYS A 450 21.06 -14.74 39.32
CA LYS A 450 22.34 -14.46 38.64
C LYS A 450 22.75 -15.64 37.74
N LYS A 451 22.51 -16.89 38.18
CA LYS A 451 22.86 -18.08 37.40
C LYS A 451 22.06 -18.16 36.09
N GLU A 452 20.74 -17.97 36.17
CA GLU A 452 19.88 -17.99 34.99
C GLU A 452 20.16 -16.81 34.04
N LEU A 453 20.46 -15.64 34.60
CA LEU A 453 20.87 -14.50 33.80
C LEU A 453 22.16 -14.79 33.02
N SER A 454 23.17 -15.39 33.67
CA SER A 454 24.41 -15.78 32.98
C SER A 454 24.17 -16.77 31.86
N VAL A 455 23.29 -17.75 32.08
CA VAL A 455 22.89 -18.71 31.03
C VAL A 455 22.21 -18.03 29.87
N ASN A 456 21.28 -17.12 30.14
CA ASN A 456 20.56 -16.36 29.09
C ASN A 456 21.54 -15.51 28.27
N ILE A 457 22.43 -14.76 28.92
CA ILE A 457 23.42 -13.91 28.23
C ILE A 457 24.40 -14.76 27.40
N SER A 458 24.81 -15.93 27.91
CA SER A 458 25.70 -16.81 27.15
C SER A 458 25.07 -17.45 25.91
N ARG A 459 23.72 -17.47 25.84
CA ARG A 459 22.94 -17.94 24.67
C ARG A 459 22.60 -16.83 23.67
N MET A 460 22.80 -15.58 24.04
CA MET A 460 22.68 -14.41 23.17
C MET A 460 23.86 -14.28 22.22
#